data_ae689d8c30594db8fc788a1dacddc505
#
_entry.id   ae689d8c30594db8fc788a1dacddc505
#
_cell.length_a   1.000
_cell.length_b   1.000
_cell.length_c   1.000
_cell.angle_alpha   90.00
_cell.angle_beta   90.00
_cell.angle_gamma   90.00
#
_symmetry.space_group_name_H-M   'P 1'
#
loop_
_entity.id
_entity.type
_entity.pdbx_description
1 polymer ?
#
loop_
_entity_poly.entity_id
_entity_poly.type
_entity_poly.pdbx_seq_one_letter_code
_entity_poly.pdbx_strand_id
1 'polypeptide(L)'
;MKTEFVRYLERLSELYPTIDKASTEIINLQSILNLPKGTEHFLSDIHGEYESFSHVLRNGSGAVRKKIDDVFGHTLGTNDKSELASLIYYPKEKIDYIKSLDKDTENWYKITLYRLIEICKVVSSKYTRSKVRKALPPAYAYVIEELITEKPEVLNRGAYYDGIVNTIL
;
A
#
# COMPACT_ATOMS: atom_id res chain seq x y z
N MET A 1 -36.11 7.91 32.90
CA MET A 1 -34.84 8.40 32.33
C MET A 1 -34.06 7.15 31.96
N LYS A 2 -33.76 6.94 30.65
CA LYS A 2 -32.92 5.80 30.24
C LYS A 2 -31.49 6.01 30.79
N THR A 3 -30.88 4.98 31.34
CA THR A 3 -29.50 5.04 31.79
C THR A 3 -28.56 5.26 30.61
N GLU A 4 -27.41 5.89 30.83
CA GLU A 4 -26.39 6.12 29.79
C GLU A 4 -25.98 4.83 29.06
N PHE A 5 -25.91 3.73 29.80
CA PHE A 5 -25.62 2.41 29.26
C PHE A 5 -26.70 1.93 28.26
N VAL A 6 -27.97 2.16 28.54
CA VAL A 6 -29.08 1.78 27.60
C VAL A 6 -28.97 2.59 26.33
N ARG A 7 -28.66 3.89 26.42
CA ARG A 7 -28.45 4.74 25.21
C ARG A 7 -27.25 4.26 24.38
N TYR A 8 -26.19 3.83 25.04
CA TYR A 8 -25.04 3.25 24.36
C TYR A 8 -25.41 1.96 23.60
N LEU A 9 -26.15 1.05 24.23
CA LEU A 9 -26.62 -0.18 23.58
C LEU A 9 -27.58 0.11 22.41
N GLU A 10 -28.45 1.11 22.53
CA GLU A 10 -29.31 1.53 21.43
C GLU A 10 -28.50 2.00 20.24
N ARG A 11 -27.43 2.80 20.44
CA ARG A 11 -26.51 3.23 19.37
C ARG A 11 -25.78 2.05 18.74
N LEU A 12 -25.32 1.09 19.54
CA LEU A 12 -24.69 -0.12 19.00
C LEU A 12 -25.66 -0.94 18.17
N SER A 13 -26.92 -1.03 18.58
CA SER A 13 -27.93 -1.79 17.83
C SER A 13 -28.29 -1.16 16.47
N GLU A 14 -28.14 0.15 16.31
CA GLU A 14 -28.26 0.82 15.01
C GLU A 14 -27.14 0.39 14.04
N LEU A 15 -25.92 0.22 14.56
CA LEU A 15 -24.75 -0.19 13.76
C LEU A 15 -24.73 -1.70 13.51
N TYR A 16 -25.13 -2.48 14.52
CA TYR A 16 -25.12 -3.95 14.51
C TYR A 16 -26.51 -4.52 14.82
N PRO A 17 -27.46 -4.40 13.88
CA PRO A 17 -28.88 -4.72 14.14
C PRO A 17 -29.18 -6.21 14.29
N THR A 18 -28.21 -7.09 14.01
CA THR A 18 -28.35 -8.54 14.15
C THR A 18 -27.16 -9.15 14.89
N ILE A 19 -27.40 -10.31 15.53
CA ILE A 19 -26.35 -11.08 16.20
C ILE A 19 -25.21 -11.40 15.23
N ASP A 20 -25.53 -11.80 13.99
CA ASP A 20 -24.52 -12.13 12.99
C ASP A 20 -23.62 -10.94 12.66
N LYS A 21 -24.18 -9.74 12.49
CA LYS A 21 -23.41 -8.52 12.25
C LYS A 21 -22.52 -8.15 13.44
N ALA A 22 -23.06 -8.27 14.66
CA ALA A 22 -22.28 -8.02 15.87
C ALA A 22 -21.15 -9.05 16.04
N SER A 23 -21.44 -10.32 15.83
CA SER A 23 -20.45 -11.41 15.92
C SER A 23 -19.35 -11.24 14.86
N THR A 24 -19.71 -10.92 13.62
CA THR A 24 -18.75 -10.67 12.55
C THR A 24 -17.81 -9.52 12.91
N GLU A 25 -18.34 -8.42 13.46
CA GLU A 25 -17.52 -7.28 13.86
C GLU A 25 -16.61 -7.61 15.05
N ILE A 26 -17.09 -8.37 16.04
CA ILE A 26 -16.26 -8.85 17.16
C ILE A 26 -15.08 -9.68 16.64
N ILE A 27 -15.35 -10.64 15.74
CA ILE A 27 -14.31 -11.47 15.12
C ILE A 27 -13.30 -10.60 14.36
N ASN A 28 -13.80 -9.63 13.57
CA ASN A 28 -12.97 -8.70 12.82
C ASN A 28 -12.06 -7.88 13.74
N LEU A 29 -12.61 -7.27 14.78
CA LEU A 29 -11.87 -6.46 15.74
C LEU A 29 -10.83 -7.29 16.51
N GLN A 30 -11.17 -8.49 16.97
CA GLN A 30 -10.22 -9.39 17.61
C GLN A 30 -9.09 -9.79 16.67
N SER A 31 -9.40 -10.05 15.39
CA SER A 31 -8.38 -10.36 14.38
C SER A 31 -7.44 -9.19 14.13
N ILE A 32 -7.98 -7.97 14.07
CA ILE A 32 -7.20 -6.73 13.90
C ILE A 32 -6.18 -6.53 15.03
N LEU A 33 -6.52 -6.88 16.26
CA LEU A 33 -5.60 -6.78 17.41
C LEU A 33 -4.32 -7.62 17.24
N ASN A 34 -4.38 -8.66 16.41
CA ASN A 34 -3.24 -9.55 16.12
C ASN A 34 -2.45 -9.14 14.87
N LEU A 35 -2.86 -8.08 14.16
CA LEU A 35 -2.10 -7.57 13.02
C LEU A 35 -0.83 -6.85 13.50
N PRO A 36 0.27 -6.93 12.72
CA PRO A 36 1.46 -6.14 13.00
C PRO A 36 1.13 -4.66 13.07
N LYS A 37 1.65 -3.98 14.10
CA LYS A 37 1.45 -2.53 14.26
C LYS A 37 2.06 -1.77 13.08
N GLY A 38 1.31 -0.83 12.52
CA GLY A 38 1.81 0.09 11.49
C GLY A 38 2.89 1.02 12.04
N THR A 39 3.63 1.66 11.14
CA THR A 39 4.57 2.72 11.50
C THR A 39 3.80 4.02 11.73
N GLU A 40 4.03 4.68 12.85
CA GLU A 40 3.52 5.99 13.19
C GLU A 40 4.66 7.01 13.11
N HIS A 41 4.41 8.16 12.49
CA HIS A 41 5.40 9.22 12.34
C HIS A 41 4.91 10.46 13.06
N PHE A 42 5.77 11.01 13.92
CA PHE A 42 5.51 12.24 14.68
C PHE A 42 6.39 13.35 14.09
N LEU A 43 5.78 14.47 13.77
CA LEU A 43 6.43 15.64 13.18
C LEU A 43 6.08 16.87 13.98
N SER A 44 7.07 17.71 14.28
CA SER A 44 6.90 18.98 14.95
C SER A 44 7.70 20.08 14.23
N ASP A 45 7.49 21.32 14.63
CA ASP A 45 8.29 22.48 14.20
C ASP A 45 8.45 22.63 12.67
N ILE A 46 7.34 22.63 11.96
CA ILE A 46 7.31 22.68 10.49
C ILE A 46 7.79 24.03 9.95
N HIS A 47 7.63 25.12 10.70
CA HIS A 47 8.13 26.47 10.40
C HIS A 47 7.79 27.01 8.99
N GLY A 48 6.72 26.50 8.36
CA GLY A 48 6.34 26.90 7.00
C GLY A 48 7.20 26.31 5.88
N GLU A 49 8.13 25.40 6.19
CA GLU A 49 9.03 24.70 5.25
C GLU A 49 8.26 23.63 4.45
N TYR A 50 7.44 24.09 3.53
CA TYR A 50 6.52 23.21 2.76
C TYR A 50 7.25 22.09 2.00
N GLU A 51 8.33 22.40 1.32
CA GLU A 51 9.04 21.42 0.48
C GLU A 51 9.70 20.33 1.33
N SER A 52 10.39 20.74 2.40
CA SER A 52 11.00 19.81 3.35
C SER A 52 9.96 18.92 4.02
N PHE A 53 8.86 19.52 4.48
CA PHE A 53 7.76 18.78 5.09
C PHE A 53 7.09 17.81 4.10
N SER A 54 6.80 18.27 2.88
CA SER A 54 6.24 17.45 1.81
C SER A 54 7.14 16.27 1.46
N HIS A 55 8.47 16.50 1.42
CA HIS A 55 9.44 15.42 1.19
C HIS A 55 9.41 14.37 2.32
N VAL A 56 9.36 14.79 3.58
CA VAL A 56 9.26 13.88 4.73
C VAL A 56 7.98 13.04 4.67
N LEU A 57 6.85 13.64 4.29
CA LEU A 57 5.60 12.91 4.10
C LEU A 57 5.71 11.87 2.98
N ARG A 58 6.32 12.23 1.84
CA ARG A 58 6.47 11.34 0.68
C ARG A 58 7.41 10.16 0.97
N ASN A 59 8.48 10.37 1.71
CA ASN A 59 9.44 9.32 2.05
C ASN A 59 9.07 8.55 3.32
N GLY A 60 8.01 8.97 4.04
CA GLY A 60 7.57 8.38 5.30
C GLY A 60 8.68 8.40 6.35
N SER A 61 9.38 9.54 6.53
CA SER A 61 10.53 9.68 7.42
C SER A 61 11.60 8.58 7.21
N GLY A 62 11.85 8.21 5.96
CA GLY A 62 12.82 7.18 5.58
C GLY A 62 12.24 5.75 5.57
N ALA A 63 10.98 5.55 6.00
CA ALA A 63 10.37 4.22 6.05
C ALA A 63 10.25 3.56 4.67
N VAL A 64 10.03 4.34 3.60
CA VAL A 64 9.95 3.83 2.23
C VAL A 64 11.30 3.24 1.82
N ARG A 65 12.40 3.97 2.06
CA ARG A 65 13.75 3.48 1.74
C ARG A 65 14.09 2.19 2.49
N LYS A 66 13.81 2.19 3.80
CA LYS A 66 13.98 0.98 4.61
C LYS A 66 13.18 -0.19 4.06
N LYS A 67 11.96 0.06 3.59
CA LYS A 67 11.10 -0.99 3.04
C LYS A 67 11.65 -1.54 1.72
N ILE A 68 12.22 -0.69 0.86
CA ILE A 68 12.92 -1.11 -0.35
C ILE A 68 14.13 -2.00 0.02
N ASP A 69 14.90 -1.61 1.03
CA ASP A 69 16.03 -2.39 1.50
C ASP A 69 15.59 -3.73 2.12
N ASP A 70 14.51 -3.76 2.89
CA ASP A 70 13.95 -4.99 3.47
C ASP A 70 13.48 -5.97 2.38
N VAL A 71 12.86 -5.47 1.30
CA VAL A 71 12.32 -6.31 0.21
C VAL A 71 13.43 -6.86 -0.69
N PHE A 72 14.36 -5.99 -1.09
CA PHE A 72 15.33 -6.36 -2.13
C PHE A 72 16.71 -6.76 -1.59
N GLY A 73 17.03 -6.44 -0.33
CA GLY A 73 18.29 -6.86 0.28
C GLY A 73 19.50 -6.59 -0.62
N HIS A 74 20.22 -7.65 -0.96
CA HIS A 74 21.38 -7.59 -1.87
C HIS A 74 21.04 -7.86 -3.34
N THR A 75 19.76 -8.17 -3.66
CA THR A 75 19.35 -8.50 -5.04
C THR A 75 19.27 -7.27 -5.94
N LEU A 76 19.17 -6.09 -5.34
CA LEU A 76 19.10 -4.82 -6.05
C LEU A 76 20.25 -3.90 -5.63
N GLY A 77 20.94 -3.31 -6.60
CA GLY A 77 22.04 -2.38 -6.35
C GLY A 77 21.58 -1.08 -5.69
N THR A 78 22.51 -0.38 -5.03
CA THR A 78 22.20 0.87 -4.32
C THR A 78 21.59 1.94 -5.23
N ASN A 79 22.08 2.04 -6.46
CA ASN A 79 21.57 3.00 -7.45
C ASN A 79 20.12 2.66 -7.83
N ASP A 80 19.82 1.41 -8.16
CA ASP A 80 18.47 0.98 -8.51
C ASP A 80 17.47 1.21 -7.37
N LYS A 81 17.88 0.96 -6.13
CA LYS A 81 17.06 1.25 -4.95
C LYS A 81 16.79 2.74 -4.80
N SER A 82 17.79 3.58 -5.08
CA SER A 82 17.64 5.06 -5.06
C SER A 82 16.70 5.53 -6.16
N GLU A 83 16.83 4.96 -7.36
CA GLU A 83 15.95 5.24 -8.50
C GLU A 83 14.49 4.87 -8.17
N LEU A 84 14.27 3.69 -7.58
CA LEU A 84 12.95 3.21 -7.17
C LEU A 84 12.36 4.09 -6.05
N ALA A 85 13.17 4.49 -5.07
CA ALA A 85 12.75 5.41 -4.03
C ALA A 85 12.34 6.78 -4.63
N SER A 86 13.15 7.32 -5.53
CA SER A 86 12.85 8.58 -6.23
C SER A 86 11.55 8.52 -7.02
N LEU A 87 11.26 7.39 -7.66
CA LEU A 87 10.00 7.17 -8.37
C LEU A 87 8.80 7.17 -7.40
N ILE A 88 8.93 6.52 -6.24
CA ILE A 88 7.87 6.48 -5.22
C ILE A 88 7.62 7.87 -4.64
N TYR A 89 8.68 8.66 -4.40
CA TYR A 89 8.55 10.00 -3.82
C TYR A 89 8.00 11.02 -4.82
N TYR A 90 8.47 10.95 -6.08
CA TYR A 90 8.22 11.92 -7.14
C TYR A 90 7.88 11.23 -8.45
N PRO A 91 6.72 10.52 -8.51
CA PRO A 91 6.39 9.66 -9.67
C PRO A 91 6.29 10.42 -10.98
N LYS A 92 5.69 11.61 -10.97
CA LYS A 92 5.50 12.41 -12.18
C LYS A 92 6.85 12.89 -12.73
N GLU A 93 7.63 13.53 -11.89
CA GLU A 93 8.94 14.10 -12.23
C GLU A 93 9.91 13.02 -12.73
N LYS A 94 9.86 11.83 -12.06
CA LYS A 94 10.70 10.70 -12.45
C LYS A 94 10.30 10.09 -13.79
N ILE A 95 9.01 9.95 -14.05
CA ILE A 95 8.49 9.43 -15.32
C ILE A 95 8.82 10.41 -16.46
N ASP A 96 8.61 11.71 -16.25
CA ASP A 96 8.94 12.73 -17.24
C ASP A 96 10.45 12.74 -17.57
N TYR A 97 11.29 12.57 -16.57
CA TYR A 97 12.73 12.39 -16.75
C TYR A 97 13.08 11.14 -17.57
N ILE A 98 12.51 9.99 -17.24
CA ILE A 98 12.77 8.74 -17.98
C ILE A 98 12.34 8.86 -19.44
N LYS A 99 11.19 9.47 -19.71
CA LYS A 99 10.70 9.74 -21.07
C LYS A 99 11.64 10.64 -21.86
N SER A 100 12.34 11.57 -21.21
CA SER A 100 13.28 12.48 -21.84
C SER A 100 14.59 11.82 -22.25
N LEU A 101 14.90 10.60 -21.74
CA LEU A 101 16.18 9.92 -22.03
C LEU A 101 16.24 9.20 -23.38
N ASP A 102 15.16 9.20 -24.16
CA ASP A 102 15.06 8.55 -25.49
C ASP A 102 15.59 7.10 -25.51
N LYS A 103 15.33 6.35 -24.43
CA LYS A 103 15.71 4.94 -24.27
C LYS A 103 14.50 4.04 -24.41
N ASP A 104 14.74 2.74 -24.65
CA ASP A 104 13.72 1.72 -24.55
C ASP A 104 13.08 1.74 -23.14
N THR A 105 11.92 2.37 -23.07
CA THR A 105 11.19 2.59 -21.81
C THR A 105 10.26 1.42 -21.45
N GLU A 106 9.91 0.56 -22.44
CA GLU A 106 8.95 -0.54 -22.21
C GLU A 106 9.50 -1.54 -21.17
N ASN A 107 10.73 -1.98 -21.36
CA ASN A 107 11.37 -2.90 -20.42
C ASN A 107 11.57 -2.25 -19.03
N TRP A 108 11.90 -0.94 -19.00
CA TRP A 108 12.01 -0.21 -17.75
C TRP A 108 10.66 -0.17 -16.99
N TYR A 109 9.55 0.11 -17.67
CA TYR A 109 8.22 0.10 -17.07
C TYR A 109 7.87 -1.28 -16.50
N LYS A 110 8.11 -2.34 -17.26
CA LYS A 110 7.82 -3.71 -16.85
C LYS A 110 8.58 -4.09 -15.57
N ILE A 111 9.91 -3.91 -15.56
CA ILE A 111 10.76 -4.21 -14.41
C ILE A 111 10.34 -3.37 -13.21
N THR A 112 10.07 -2.10 -13.42
CA THR A 112 9.69 -1.17 -12.35
C THR A 112 8.34 -1.53 -11.76
N LEU A 113 7.36 -1.90 -12.58
CA LEU A 113 6.05 -2.36 -12.12
C LEU A 113 6.17 -3.60 -11.24
N TYR A 114 6.94 -4.61 -11.63
CA TYR A 114 7.18 -5.79 -10.80
C TYR A 114 7.81 -5.41 -9.45
N ARG A 115 8.80 -4.53 -9.45
CA ARG A 115 9.44 -4.05 -8.21
C ARG A 115 8.44 -3.34 -7.29
N LEU A 116 7.58 -2.50 -7.85
CA LEU A 116 6.52 -1.80 -7.08
C LEU A 116 5.50 -2.78 -6.51
N ILE A 117 5.09 -3.81 -7.28
CA ILE A 117 4.18 -4.85 -6.81
C ILE A 117 4.77 -5.58 -5.60
N GLU A 118 6.05 -5.96 -5.64
CA GLU A 118 6.70 -6.63 -4.51
C GLU A 118 6.74 -5.76 -3.25
N ILE A 119 7.03 -4.47 -3.38
CA ILE A 119 6.93 -3.53 -2.25
C ILE A 119 5.50 -3.46 -1.72
N CYS A 120 4.52 -3.33 -2.61
CA CYS A 120 3.10 -3.25 -2.24
C CYS A 120 2.63 -4.52 -1.50
N LYS A 121 3.04 -5.72 -1.92
CA LYS A 121 2.76 -6.98 -1.22
C LYS A 121 3.22 -6.92 0.24
N VAL A 122 4.46 -6.50 0.47
CA VAL A 122 5.03 -6.43 1.83
C VAL A 122 4.37 -5.32 2.66
N VAL A 123 4.14 -4.15 2.08
CA VAL A 123 3.49 -3.03 2.80
C VAL A 123 2.04 -3.36 3.14
N SER A 124 1.30 -3.95 2.21
CA SER A 124 -0.12 -4.29 2.40
C SER A 124 -0.35 -5.43 3.40
N SER A 125 0.63 -6.32 3.59
CA SER A 125 0.51 -7.49 4.49
C SER A 125 0.21 -7.14 5.95
N LYS A 126 0.48 -5.89 6.36
CA LYS A 126 0.21 -5.38 7.71
C LYS A 126 -1.23 -4.92 7.93
N TYR A 127 -2.04 -4.91 6.91
CA TYR A 127 -3.38 -4.33 6.96
C TYR A 127 -4.44 -5.34 6.50
N THR A 128 -5.69 -5.12 6.91
CA THR A 128 -6.81 -5.89 6.38
C THR A 128 -7.03 -5.58 4.89
N ARG A 129 -7.53 -6.54 4.13
CA ARG A 129 -7.88 -6.33 2.71
C ARG A 129 -8.81 -5.14 2.51
N SER A 130 -9.79 -4.96 3.38
CA SER A 130 -10.71 -3.82 3.33
C SER A 130 -9.98 -2.49 3.46
N LYS A 131 -8.99 -2.39 4.36
CA LYS A 131 -8.19 -1.18 4.53
C LYS A 131 -7.31 -0.91 3.31
N VAL A 132 -6.68 -1.96 2.77
CA VAL A 132 -5.86 -1.86 1.56
C VAL A 132 -6.72 -1.38 0.39
N ARG A 133 -7.86 -2.04 0.13
CA ARG A 133 -8.77 -1.66 -0.97
C ARG A 133 -9.24 -0.21 -0.89
N LYS A 134 -9.55 0.29 0.30
CA LYS A 134 -9.95 1.69 0.50
C LYS A 134 -8.82 2.70 0.23
N ALA A 135 -7.57 2.29 0.34
CA ALA A 135 -6.40 3.14 0.07
C ALA A 135 -6.01 3.15 -1.42
N LEU A 136 -6.51 2.19 -2.21
CA LEU A 136 -6.22 2.10 -3.64
C LEU A 136 -7.09 3.07 -4.45
N PRO A 137 -6.60 3.59 -5.59
CA PRO A 137 -7.41 4.36 -6.52
C PRO A 137 -8.63 3.55 -6.98
N PRO A 138 -9.87 4.06 -6.84
CA PRO A 138 -11.08 3.28 -7.12
C PRO A 138 -11.12 2.65 -8.51
N ALA A 139 -10.63 3.35 -9.53
CA ALA A 139 -10.60 2.88 -10.91
C ALA A 139 -9.70 1.63 -11.13
N TYR A 140 -8.68 1.46 -10.32
CA TYR A 140 -7.67 0.40 -10.44
C TYR A 140 -7.63 -0.55 -9.24
N ALA A 141 -8.49 -0.34 -8.24
CA ALA A 141 -8.44 -1.07 -6.97
C ALA A 141 -8.49 -2.59 -7.17
N TYR A 142 -9.37 -3.09 -8.03
CA TYR A 142 -9.48 -4.52 -8.33
C TYR A 142 -8.19 -5.06 -8.93
N VAL A 143 -7.67 -4.43 -9.98
CA VAL A 143 -6.46 -4.88 -10.69
C VAL A 143 -5.25 -4.87 -9.79
N ILE A 144 -5.06 -3.80 -9.00
CA ILE A 144 -3.95 -3.71 -8.06
C ILE A 144 -4.09 -4.76 -6.95
N GLU A 145 -5.31 -4.98 -6.44
CA GLU A 145 -5.55 -6.00 -5.42
C GLU A 145 -5.20 -7.41 -5.93
N GLU A 146 -5.57 -7.74 -7.18
CA GLU A 146 -5.18 -9.00 -7.82
C GLU A 146 -3.64 -9.14 -7.88
N LEU A 147 -2.94 -8.12 -8.34
CA LEU A 147 -1.48 -8.14 -8.47
C LEU A 147 -0.75 -8.30 -7.13
N ILE A 148 -1.25 -7.71 -6.05
CA ILE A 148 -0.59 -7.77 -4.73
C ILE A 148 -1.01 -8.97 -3.89
N THR A 149 -2.11 -9.65 -4.22
CA THR A 149 -2.59 -10.83 -3.49
C THR A 149 -2.35 -12.14 -4.21
N GLU A 150 -2.10 -12.11 -5.51
CA GLU A 150 -1.89 -13.29 -6.33
C GLU A 150 -0.58 -14.01 -5.96
N LYS A 151 -0.62 -15.33 -6.04
CA LYS A 151 0.53 -16.23 -5.87
C LYS A 151 0.64 -17.13 -7.11
N PRO A 152 1.17 -16.62 -8.22
CA PRO A 152 1.18 -17.31 -9.50
C PRO A 152 1.84 -18.70 -9.45
N GLU A 153 2.90 -18.81 -8.66
CA GLU A 153 3.70 -20.03 -8.48
C GLU A 153 2.93 -21.15 -7.78
N VAL A 154 2.00 -20.79 -6.87
CA VAL A 154 1.20 -21.77 -6.11
C VAL A 154 0.07 -22.36 -6.96
N LEU A 155 -0.55 -21.56 -7.81
CA LEU A 155 -1.75 -21.89 -8.56
C LEU A 155 -1.53 -22.08 -10.06
N ASN A 156 -0.29 -22.07 -10.52
CA ASN A 156 0.07 -22.09 -11.94
C ASN A 156 -0.69 -21.02 -12.77
N ARG A 157 -0.84 -19.83 -12.21
CA ARG A 157 -1.57 -18.69 -12.80
C ARG A 157 -0.62 -17.62 -13.39
N GLY A 158 0.63 -18.00 -13.69
CA GLY A 158 1.62 -17.08 -14.25
C GLY A 158 1.13 -16.34 -15.49
N ALA A 159 0.54 -17.05 -16.44
CA ALA A 159 0.01 -16.46 -17.66
C ALA A 159 -1.12 -15.42 -17.39
N TYR A 160 -1.97 -15.66 -16.41
CA TYR A 160 -3.00 -14.71 -16.00
C TYR A 160 -2.37 -13.44 -15.40
N TYR A 161 -1.40 -13.60 -14.51
CA TYR A 161 -0.68 -12.50 -13.87
C TYR A 161 0.09 -11.66 -14.90
N ASP A 162 0.84 -12.33 -15.78
CA ASP A 162 1.56 -11.67 -16.88
C ASP A 162 0.61 -10.97 -17.86
N GLY A 163 -0.57 -11.54 -18.11
CA GLY A 163 -1.62 -10.92 -18.92
C GLY A 163 -2.07 -9.58 -18.33
N ILE A 164 -2.30 -9.50 -17.01
CA ILE A 164 -2.63 -8.25 -16.33
C ILE A 164 -1.49 -7.24 -16.50
N VAL A 165 -0.26 -7.64 -16.16
CA VAL A 165 0.92 -6.76 -16.21
C VAL A 165 1.15 -6.20 -17.61
N ASN A 166 1.09 -7.06 -18.65
CA ASN A 166 1.30 -6.64 -20.04
C ASN A 166 0.16 -5.76 -20.59
N THR A 167 -1.02 -5.80 -19.98
CA THR A 167 -2.16 -4.95 -20.40
C THR A 167 -2.11 -3.56 -19.74
N ILE A 168 -1.47 -3.44 -18.57
CA ILE A 168 -1.27 -2.16 -17.88
C ILE A 168 -0.19 -1.32 -18.58
N LEU A 169 0.81 -1.95 -19.15
CA LEU A 169 1.93 -1.31 -19.86
C LEU A 169 1.54 -0.81 -21.24
#